data_c0eec7b71f84a565472dea803312f07e
#
_entry.id   c0eec7b71f84a565472dea803312f07e
#
_cell.length_a   1.000
_cell.length_b   1.000
_cell.length_c   1.000
_cell.angle_alpha   90.00
_cell.angle_beta   90.00
_cell.angle_gamma   90.00
#
_symmetry.space_group_name_H-M   'P 1'
#
loop_
_entity.id
_entity.type
_entity.pdbx_description
1 polymer ?
#
loop_
_entity_poly.entity_id
_entity_poly.type
_entity_poly.pdbx_seq_one_letter_code
_entity_poly.pdbx_strand_id
1 'polypeptide(L)'
;MKYKVLINSSEINFSACHFLKEPQKCSRLHGHNYYVSAEIGSDLNENSFVVDFFELKKELKTIIEPLDHFILIPEKSENLNIEIKNESIKIITKSGKKYVFPFSDVKFLPLPATTSELLAKYLHDQLKLRYVDKKIKVKIEESKSTCAIYED
;
A
#
# COMPACT_ATOMS: atom_id res chain seq x y z
N MET A 1 19.88 7.78 -16.39
CA MET A 1 18.46 8.14 -16.59
C MET A 1 18.30 9.62 -16.40
N LYS A 2 17.84 10.30 -17.45
CA LYS A 2 17.77 11.78 -17.46
C LYS A 2 16.35 12.31 -17.27
N TYR A 3 15.35 11.46 -17.51
CA TYR A 3 13.95 11.88 -17.52
C TYR A 3 13.14 11.15 -16.46
N LYS A 4 12.16 11.85 -15.94
CA LYS A 4 11.23 11.32 -14.92
C LYS A 4 9.81 11.75 -15.23
N VAL A 5 8.88 10.86 -14.96
CA VAL A 5 7.44 11.12 -14.98
C VAL A 5 6.92 10.95 -13.57
N LEU A 6 6.19 11.94 -13.09
CA LEU A 6 5.52 11.91 -11.79
C LEU A 6 4.01 11.94 -11.98
N ILE A 7 3.33 10.94 -11.46
CA ILE A 7 1.89 11.00 -11.22
C ILE A 7 1.68 11.39 -9.77
N ASN A 8 1.19 12.59 -9.57
CA ASN A 8 0.88 13.16 -8.26
C ASN A 8 -0.58 13.66 -8.30
N SER A 9 -1.51 12.78 -8.05
CA SER A 9 -2.91 13.08 -8.22
C SER A 9 -3.69 12.75 -6.96
N SER A 10 -4.55 13.68 -6.51
CA SER A 10 -5.55 13.42 -5.46
C SER A 10 -6.58 12.35 -5.84
N GLU A 11 -6.65 12.00 -7.11
CA GLU A 11 -7.53 10.91 -7.60
C GLU A 11 -6.94 9.51 -7.37
N ILE A 12 -5.64 9.40 -7.05
CA ILE A 12 -4.98 8.14 -6.76
C ILE A 12 -4.97 7.95 -5.25
N ASN A 13 -6.04 7.43 -4.73
CA ASN A 13 -6.20 7.21 -3.29
C ASN A 13 -7.02 5.97 -3.02
N PHE A 14 -6.87 5.43 -1.82
CA PHE A 14 -7.70 4.36 -1.29
C PHE A 14 -7.96 4.58 0.20
N SER A 15 -9.14 4.20 0.67
CA SER A 15 -9.50 4.21 2.08
C SER A 15 -9.30 2.82 2.65
N ALA A 16 -8.58 2.73 3.74
CA ALA A 16 -8.38 1.44 4.41
C ALA A 16 -8.23 1.64 5.90
N CYS A 17 -8.52 0.61 6.67
CA CYS A 17 -8.23 0.61 8.08
C CYS A 17 -7.18 -0.44 8.44
N HIS A 18 -6.47 -0.18 9.52
CA HIS A 18 -5.43 -1.03 10.04
C HIS A 18 -5.18 -0.77 11.53
N PHE A 19 -4.29 -1.54 12.10
CA PHE A 19 -3.68 -1.27 13.40
C PHE A 19 -2.22 -1.74 13.38
N LEU A 20 -1.40 -1.08 14.18
CA LEU A 20 0.02 -1.37 14.31
C LEU A 20 0.33 -1.97 15.68
N LYS A 21 1.53 -2.51 15.85
CA LYS A 21 2.01 -2.93 17.16
C LYS A 21 2.24 -1.72 18.07
N GLU A 22 2.87 -0.69 17.54
CA GLU A 22 3.25 0.56 18.23
C GLU A 22 3.16 1.74 17.26
N PRO A 23 3.03 2.99 17.74
CA PRO A 23 2.81 3.38 19.15
C PRO A 23 1.39 3.04 19.61
N GLN A 24 1.12 3.18 20.92
CA GLN A 24 -0.17 2.80 21.52
C GLN A 24 -1.39 3.38 20.81
N LYS A 25 -1.33 4.63 20.36
CA LYS A 25 -2.40 5.27 19.59
C LYS A 25 -2.70 4.51 18.29
N CYS A 26 -1.66 4.16 17.55
CA CYS A 26 -1.78 3.43 16.27
C CYS A 26 -2.05 1.94 16.46
N SER A 27 -1.94 1.41 17.67
CA SER A 27 -2.33 0.04 17.99
C SER A 27 -3.85 -0.15 18.06
N ARG A 28 -4.61 0.93 18.08
CA ARG A 28 -6.08 0.88 17.96
C ARG A 28 -6.45 0.76 16.48
N LEU A 29 -7.54 0.08 16.21
CA LEU A 29 -8.10 0.04 14.85
C LEU A 29 -8.48 1.46 14.42
N HIS A 30 -7.94 1.92 13.31
CA HIS A 30 -8.18 3.24 12.74
C HIS A 30 -8.01 3.20 11.22
N GLY A 31 -8.39 4.25 10.54
CA GLY A 31 -8.34 4.31 9.09
C GLY A 31 -7.75 5.61 8.57
N HIS A 32 -7.32 5.53 7.31
CA HIS A 32 -6.80 6.65 6.54
C HIS A 32 -7.36 6.65 5.13
N ASN A 33 -7.42 7.84 4.54
CA ASN A 33 -7.43 8.00 3.10
C ASN A 33 -5.97 8.12 2.64
N TYR A 34 -5.43 7.04 2.11
CA TYR A 34 -4.07 7.01 1.60
C TYR A 34 -4.01 7.64 0.22
N TYR A 35 -3.16 8.66 0.05
CA TYR A 35 -2.88 9.25 -1.26
C TYR A 35 -1.56 8.71 -1.79
N VAL A 36 -1.58 8.27 -3.05
CA VAL A 36 -0.44 7.59 -3.68
C VAL A 36 0.09 8.41 -4.84
N SER A 37 1.40 8.60 -4.85
CA SER A 37 2.13 9.18 -5.97
C SER A 37 3.21 8.21 -6.44
N ALA A 38 3.49 8.20 -7.72
CA ALA A 38 4.61 7.42 -8.26
C ALA A 38 5.43 8.25 -9.26
N GLU A 39 6.74 8.14 -9.14
CA GLU A 39 7.71 8.67 -10.09
C GLU A 39 8.40 7.52 -10.80
N ILE A 40 8.45 7.58 -12.12
CA ILE A 40 9.18 6.62 -12.96
C ILE A 40 10.30 7.34 -13.70
N GLY A 41 11.54 6.87 -13.53
CA GLY A 41 12.73 7.37 -14.20
C GLY A 41 13.25 6.39 -15.26
N SER A 42 13.57 6.90 -16.46
CA SER A 42 14.14 6.14 -17.56
C SER A 42 14.76 7.07 -18.60
N ASP A 43 15.44 6.50 -19.58
CA ASP A 43 15.69 7.18 -20.83
C ASP A 43 14.40 7.16 -21.67
N LEU A 44 14.33 8.02 -22.70
CA LEU A 44 13.18 8.09 -23.58
C LEU A 44 13.08 6.84 -24.46
N ASN A 45 11.86 6.36 -24.67
CA ASN A 45 11.58 5.30 -25.64
C ASN A 45 11.57 5.84 -27.09
N GLU A 46 11.24 4.99 -28.04
CA GLU A 46 11.13 5.32 -29.47
C GLU A 46 10.13 6.45 -29.78
N ASN A 47 9.13 6.61 -28.91
CA ASN A 47 8.11 7.66 -29.01
C ASN A 47 8.48 8.94 -28.25
N SER A 48 9.70 9.02 -27.73
CA SER A 48 10.24 10.15 -26.97
C SER A 48 9.60 10.42 -25.62
N PHE A 49 9.11 9.38 -24.93
CA PHE A 49 8.66 9.52 -23.53
C PHE A 49 9.14 8.36 -22.63
N VAL A 50 9.16 8.60 -21.33
CA VAL A 50 9.55 7.62 -20.30
C VAL A 50 8.50 6.52 -20.17
N VAL A 51 7.24 6.94 -20.06
CA VAL A 51 6.06 6.10 -19.92
C VAL A 51 4.83 6.92 -20.30
N ASP A 52 3.81 6.27 -20.81
CA ASP A 52 2.52 6.90 -21.07
C ASP A 52 1.84 7.28 -19.74
N PHE A 53 1.40 8.53 -19.59
CA PHE A 53 0.76 9.04 -18.37
C PHE A 53 -0.56 8.34 -18.07
N PHE A 54 -1.33 8.04 -19.12
CA PHE A 54 -2.61 7.38 -18.94
C PHE A 54 -2.44 5.93 -18.50
N GLU A 55 -1.46 5.22 -19.09
CA GLU A 55 -1.11 3.85 -18.67
C GLU A 55 -0.63 3.83 -17.23
N LEU A 56 0.30 4.69 -16.85
CA LEU A 56 0.82 4.74 -15.48
C LEU A 56 -0.28 5.06 -14.47
N LYS A 57 -1.15 6.01 -14.79
CA LYS A 57 -2.29 6.37 -13.93
C LYS A 57 -3.25 5.20 -13.77
N LYS A 58 -3.53 4.48 -14.87
CA LYS A 58 -4.38 3.28 -14.86
C LYS A 58 -3.77 2.15 -14.02
N GLU A 59 -2.47 1.90 -14.18
CA GLU A 59 -1.75 0.88 -13.40
C GLU A 59 -1.80 1.20 -11.89
N LEU A 60 -1.53 2.45 -11.51
CA LEU A 60 -1.64 2.87 -10.11
C LEU A 60 -3.05 2.62 -9.55
N LYS A 61 -4.10 2.99 -10.28
CA LYS A 61 -5.48 2.72 -9.86
C LYS A 61 -5.73 1.21 -9.72
N THR A 62 -5.25 0.41 -10.64
CA THR A 62 -5.42 -1.05 -10.63
C THR A 62 -4.76 -1.70 -9.43
N ILE A 63 -3.55 -1.27 -9.04
CA ILE A 63 -2.84 -1.88 -7.91
C ILE A 63 -3.36 -1.44 -6.54
N ILE A 64 -4.00 -0.26 -6.44
CA ILE A 64 -4.59 0.20 -5.17
C ILE A 64 -6.04 -0.24 -4.97
N GLU A 65 -6.78 -0.54 -6.03
CA GLU A 65 -8.19 -0.95 -5.97
C GLU A 65 -8.43 -2.14 -5.00
N PRO A 66 -7.57 -3.19 -4.98
CA PRO A 66 -7.75 -4.30 -4.04
C PRO A 66 -7.52 -3.95 -2.57
N LEU A 67 -7.05 -2.74 -2.28
CA LEU A 67 -6.83 -2.24 -0.91
C LEU A 67 -7.96 -1.34 -0.44
N ASP A 68 -8.75 -0.83 -1.38
CA ASP A 68 -9.76 0.18 -1.10
C ASP A 68 -10.96 -0.40 -0.35
N HIS A 69 -11.35 0.24 0.76
CA HIS A 69 -12.44 -0.15 1.65
C HIS A 69 -12.24 -1.49 2.37
N PHE A 70 -11.00 -1.90 2.62
CA PHE A 70 -10.66 -3.10 3.36
C PHE A 70 -9.96 -2.82 4.69
N ILE A 71 -10.02 -3.81 5.57
CA ILE A 71 -9.16 -3.92 6.74
C ILE A 71 -7.87 -4.61 6.28
N LEU A 72 -6.75 -3.91 6.35
CA LEU A 72 -5.45 -4.44 5.93
C LEU A 72 -4.82 -5.23 7.07
N ILE A 73 -4.57 -6.51 6.84
CA ILE A 73 -3.96 -7.41 7.83
C ILE A 73 -2.64 -7.94 7.30
N PRO A 74 -1.53 -7.71 8.03
CA PRO A 74 -0.22 -8.24 7.67
C PRO A 74 -0.12 -9.72 8.01
N GLU A 75 -0.19 -10.59 7.01
CA GLU A 75 -0.19 -12.05 7.22
C GLU A 75 1.13 -12.61 7.77
N LYS A 76 2.24 -11.86 7.63
CA LYS A 76 3.57 -12.24 8.14
C LYS A 76 3.91 -11.59 9.49
N SER A 77 2.92 -11.00 10.15
CA SER A 77 3.15 -10.36 11.45
C SER A 77 3.39 -11.39 12.56
N GLU A 78 4.51 -11.26 13.24
CA GLU A 78 4.79 -12.05 14.46
C GLU A 78 3.97 -11.58 15.68
N ASN A 79 3.29 -10.43 15.56
CA ASN A 79 2.46 -9.86 16.62
C ASN A 79 1.03 -10.41 16.62
N LEU A 80 0.63 -11.12 15.56
CA LEU A 80 -0.74 -11.56 15.36
C LEU A 80 -0.83 -13.08 15.34
N ASN A 81 -1.83 -13.62 16.04
CA ASN A 81 -2.33 -14.97 15.84
C ASN A 81 -3.64 -14.87 15.07
N ILE A 82 -3.67 -15.44 13.85
CA ILE A 82 -4.79 -15.34 12.91
C ILE A 82 -5.44 -16.71 12.76
N GLU A 83 -6.71 -16.78 13.07
CA GLU A 83 -7.54 -17.98 12.88
C GLU A 83 -8.65 -17.67 11.88
N ILE A 84 -8.74 -18.47 10.81
CA ILE A 84 -9.81 -18.37 9.83
C ILE A 84 -10.77 -19.53 10.06
N LYS A 85 -12.01 -19.23 10.37
CA LYS A 85 -13.05 -20.23 10.59
C LYS A 85 -14.35 -19.78 9.91
N ASN A 86 -14.82 -20.61 8.97
CA ASN A 86 -15.97 -20.29 8.14
C ASN A 86 -15.74 -18.95 7.41
N GLU A 87 -16.68 -18.01 7.55
CA GLU A 87 -16.61 -16.68 6.94
C GLU A 87 -16.08 -15.60 7.90
N SER A 88 -15.40 -15.99 8.97
CA SER A 88 -14.87 -15.08 10.00
C SER A 88 -13.37 -15.24 10.17
N ILE A 89 -12.73 -14.10 10.43
CA ILE A 89 -11.31 -14.02 10.79
C ILE A 89 -11.22 -13.54 12.22
N LYS A 90 -10.60 -14.34 13.08
CA LYS A 90 -10.28 -13.97 14.46
C LYS A 90 -8.81 -13.66 14.57
N ILE A 91 -8.50 -12.52 15.14
CA ILE A 91 -7.13 -12.05 15.33
C ILE A 91 -6.91 -11.80 16.83
N ILE A 92 -5.83 -12.35 17.35
CA ILE A 92 -5.39 -12.11 18.73
C ILE A 92 -3.99 -11.50 18.65
N THR A 93 -3.82 -10.30 19.18
CA THR A 93 -2.51 -9.67 19.26
C THR A 93 -1.71 -10.23 20.44
N LYS A 94 -0.37 -10.10 20.43
CA LYS A 94 0.47 -10.46 21.57
C LYS A 94 0.10 -9.71 22.85
N SER A 95 -0.44 -8.51 22.74
CA SER A 95 -0.96 -7.73 23.89
C SER A 95 -2.33 -8.20 24.39
N GLY A 96 -2.93 -9.20 23.75
CA GLY A 96 -4.21 -9.80 24.16
C GLY A 96 -5.46 -9.16 23.60
N LYS A 97 -5.33 -8.17 22.69
CA LYS A 97 -6.50 -7.62 21.96
C LYS A 97 -7.08 -8.67 21.05
N LYS A 98 -8.40 -8.71 20.97
CA LYS A 98 -9.16 -9.64 20.11
C LYS A 98 -9.99 -8.87 19.11
N TYR A 99 -9.90 -9.29 17.85
CA TYR A 99 -10.74 -8.80 16.77
C TYR A 99 -11.42 -9.97 16.08
N VAL A 100 -12.63 -9.78 15.65
CA VAL A 100 -13.35 -10.71 14.76
C VAL A 100 -13.93 -9.91 13.63
N PHE A 101 -13.55 -10.26 12.41
CA PHE A 101 -14.01 -9.58 11.20
C PHE A 101 -14.68 -10.57 10.25
N PRO A 102 -15.66 -10.14 9.44
CA PRO A 102 -16.08 -10.90 8.28
C PRO A 102 -14.90 -11.11 7.33
N PHE A 103 -14.78 -12.29 6.74
CA PHE A 103 -13.71 -12.58 5.77
C PHE A 103 -13.75 -11.61 4.58
N SER A 104 -14.96 -11.22 4.15
CA SER A 104 -15.16 -10.28 3.04
C SER A 104 -14.58 -8.88 3.27
N ASP A 105 -14.37 -8.49 4.52
CA ASP A 105 -13.93 -7.13 4.87
C ASP A 105 -12.42 -7.01 5.02
N VAL A 106 -11.70 -8.14 4.95
CA VAL A 106 -10.27 -8.21 5.22
C VAL A 106 -9.48 -8.41 3.93
N LYS A 107 -8.39 -7.65 3.79
CA LYS A 107 -7.35 -7.86 2.80
C LYS A 107 -6.06 -8.26 3.49
N PHE A 108 -5.63 -9.49 3.25
CA PHE A 108 -4.32 -9.96 3.69
C PHE A 108 -3.22 -9.43 2.77
N LEU A 109 -2.16 -8.93 3.37
CA LEU A 109 -0.97 -8.48 2.66
C LEU A 109 0.25 -9.32 3.07
N PRO A 110 1.13 -9.68 2.13
CA PRO A 110 2.32 -10.49 2.41
C PRO A 110 3.42 -9.65 3.09
N LEU A 111 3.06 -8.97 4.17
CA LEU A 111 3.88 -8.01 4.89
C LEU A 111 3.95 -8.37 6.39
N PRO A 112 5.03 -7.98 7.08
CA PRO A 112 5.13 -8.14 8.53
C PRO A 112 4.36 -7.06 9.32
N ALA A 113 4.03 -5.94 8.69
CA ALA A 113 3.23 -4.85 9.25
C ALA A 113 2.58 -4.02 8.12
N THR A 114 1.58 -3.22 8.46
CA THR A 114 0.89 -2.32 7.51
C THR A 114 1.28 -0.86 7.74
N THR A 115 2.54 -0.60 8.03
CA THR A 115 3.08 0.77 8.10
C THR A 115 3.11 1.40 6.72
N SER A 116 3.09 2.72 6.65
CA SER A 116 3.14 3.45 5.38
C SER A 116 4.40 3.13 4.58
N GLU A 117 5.53 2.89 5.25
CA GLU A 117 6.79 2.50 4.61
C GLU A 117 6.67 1.16 3.89
N LEU A 118 6.08 0.16 4.55
CA LEU A 118 5.89 -1.17 3.96
C LEU A 118 4.78 -1.19 2.90
N LEU A 119 3.75 -0.36 3.05
CA LEU A 119 2.74 -0.16 2.01
C LEU A 119 3.35 0.52 0.77
N ALA A 120 4.22 1.53 0.96
CA ALA A 120 4.93 2.16 -0.14
C ALA A 120 5.81 1.16 -0.89
N LYS A 121 6.54 0.31 -0.15
CA LYS A 121 7.34 -0.77 -0.74
C LYS A 121 6.45 -1.78 -1.49
N TYR A 122 5.34 -2.19 -0.90
CA TYR A 122 4.42 -3.13 -1.54
C TYR A 122 3.91 -2.59 -2.88
N LEU A 123 3.46 -1.35 -2.94
CA LEU A 123 3.00 -0.72 -4.19
C LEU A 123 4.13 -0.53 -5.19
N HIS A 124 5.34 -0.17 -4.72
CA HIS A 124 6.54 -0.13 -5.55
C HIS A 124 6.80 -1.49 -6.21
N ASP A 125 6.79 -2.58 -5.43
CA ASP A 125 7.05 -3.92 -5.94
C ASP A 125 5.99 -4.35 -6.97
N GLN A 126 4.72 -3.96 -6.78
CA GLN A 126 3.67 -4.19 -7.78
C GLN A 126 3.94 -3.44 -9.09
N LEU A 127 4.33 -2.16 -9.01
CA LEU A 127 4.71 -1.39 -10.20
C LEU A 127 5.95 -1.96 -10.89
N LYS A 128 6.91 -2.47 -10.10
CA LYS A 128 8.16 -3.04 -10.62
C LYS A 128 7.92 -4.28 -11.49
N LEU A 129 6.86 -5.03 -11.25
CA LEU A 129 6.47 -6.14 -12.12
C LEU A 129 6.15 -5.67 -13.55
N ARG A 130 5.63 -4.46 -13.69
CA ARG A 130 5.29 -3.86 -14.99
C ARG A 130 6.45 -3.10 -15.62
N TYR A 131 7.24 -2.45 -14.81
CA TYR A 131 8.30 -1.52 -15.23
C TYR A 131 9.69 -2.00 -14.75
N VAL A 132 10.06 -3.23 -15.15
CA VAL A 132 11.24 -3.96 -14.63
C VAL A 132 12.54 -3.15 -14.76
N ASP A 133 12.76 -2.52 -15.92
CA ASP A 133 14.01 -1.82 -16.25
C ASP A 133 14.01 -0.32 -15.84
N LYS A 134 12.96 0.14 -15.19
CA LYS A 134 12.80 1.55 -14.82
C LYS A 134 13.08 1.77 -13.33
N LYS A 135 13.58 2.94 -13.00
CA LYS A 135 13.64 3.38 -11.60
C LYS A 135 12.28 3.85 -11.14
N ILE A 136 11.88 3.43 -9.96
CA ILE A 136 10.55 3.71 -9.43
C ILE A 136 10.68 4.30 -8.02
N LYS A 137 9.91 5.34 -7.78
CA LYS A 137 9.70 5.91 -6.44
C LYS A 137 8.19 5.92 -6.18
N VAL A 138 7.77 5.36 -5.05
CA VAL A 138 6.39 5.44 -4.59
C VAL A 138 6.33 6.23 -3.30
N LYS A 139 5.38 7.14 -3.22
CA LYS A 139 5.06 7.92 -2.02
C LYS A 139 3.64 7.60 -1.58
N ILE A 140 3.45 7.36 -0.29
CA ILE A 140 2.14 7.22 0.36
C ILE A 140 2.00 8.30 1.44
N GLU A 141 0.87 8.98 1.44
CA GLU A 141 0.48 9.96 2.45
C GLU A 141 -0.70 9.42 3.27
N GLU A 142 -0.54 9.30 4.57
CA GLU A 142 -1.63 9.02 5.52
C GLU A 142 -2.34 10.29 5.98
N SER A 143 -1.64 11.41 5.95
CA SER A 143 -2.13 12.72 6.35
C SER A 143 -1.46 13.82 5.51
N LYS A 144 -1.96 15.05 5.64
CA LYS A 144 -1.37 16.21 4.95
C LYS A 144 0.08 16.53 5.35
N SER A 145 0.51 16.07 6.52
CA SER A 145 1.81 16.43 7.10
C SER A 145 2.85 15.32 7.05
N THR A 146 2.46 14.10 6.71
CA THR A 146 3.35 12.93 6.76
C THR A 146 3.21 12.05 5.54
N CYS A 147 4.33 11.57 5.05
CA CYS A 147 4.38 10.59 3.97
C CYS A 147 5.52 9.60 4.18
N ALA A 148 5.37 8.42 3.63
CA ALA A 148 6.45 7.46 3.48
C ALA A 148 6.82 7.34 2.00
N ILE A 149 8.11 7.13 1.74
CA ILE A 149 8.66 6.97 0.39
C ILE A 149 9.47 5.69 0.33
N TYR A 150 9.30 4.93 -0.72
CA TYR A 150 10.16 3.82 -1.08
C TYR A 150 10.63 3.98 -2.53
N GLU A 151 11.94 3.80 -2.77
CA GLU A 151 12.56 3.93 -4.10
C GLU A 151 13.71 2.93 -4.29
N ASP A 152 14.00 2.54 -5.55
CA ASP A 152 15.12 1.70 -5.96
C ASP A 152 16.18 2.44 -6.80
#